data_31324e7d6c332e537b596d9d4af1e0ab
#
_entry.id   31324e7d6c332e537b596d9d4af1e0ab
#
_cell.length_a   1.000
_cell.length_b   1.000
_cell.length_c   1.000
_cell.angle_alpha   90.00
_cell.angle_beta   90.00
_cell.angle_gamma   90.00
#
_symmetry.space_group_name_H-M   'P 1'
#
loop_
_entity.id
_entity.type
_entity.pdbx_description
1 polymer ?
#
loop_
_entity_poly.entity_id
_entity_poly.type
_entity_poly.pdbx_seq_one_letter_code
_entity_poly.pdbx_strand_id
1 'polypeptide(L)'
;MKAVVITQPGAPEVLQIQEREIPQPARSEVLIKVYAAGVNRPDVFQRKGNYPPPAGAPQDIPGLEVAGVIEEIGAGVAGWKPGDRVCALLAGGGYAEYALAQAAHCLPVPGGFDRDGRFAEAASLPETVFTVWHNVFQRGRLQAGERFLVHGGSSGIGITAIQLAKAFGAKVFTTAGSAEKCAACEALGADISINYKTADFEEVLRELGADVILDMVGGDYIPKNLRLLREEGRLVFINTMKGGKVKGADEVDFGLIMRKRLTVTGSTLRNRDHAFKAALTADIRKHVWPVLEKGLFKPVIARTFPLSEAAEAHALMESSDHVGKIILLNEWL
;
A
#
# COMPACT_ATOMS: atom_id res chain seq x y z
N MET A 1 -6.08 18.79 19.46
CA MET A 1 -4.97 18.09 18.80
C MET A 1 -4.54 18.83 17.56
N LYS A 2 -3.25 18.77 17.20
CA LYS A 2 -2.77 19.23 15.90
C LYS A 2 -3.04 18.18 14.82
N ALA A 3 -3.42 18.66 13.63
CA ALA A 3 -3.63 17.82 12.46
C ALA A 3 -3.16 18.56 11.19
N VAL A 4 -2.71 17.82 10.20
CA VAL A 4 -2.42 18.32 8.86
C VAL A 4 -3.69 18.24 8.03
N VAL A 5 -4.15 19.39 7.56
CA VAL A 5 -5.46 19.59 6.91
C VAL A 5 -5.28 20.00 5.46
N ILE A 6 -6.05 19.42 4.59
CA ILE A 6 -6.20 19.86 3.20
C ILE A 6 -7.14 21.07 3.20
N THR A 7 -6.61 22.28 3.05
CA THR A 7 -7.42 23.51 3.10
C THR A 7 -8.29 23.71 1.85
N GLN A 8 -7.82 23.20 0.72
CA GLN A 8 -8.52 23.16 -0.57
C GLN A 8 -7.81 22.14 -1.49
N PRO A 9 -8.45 21.63 -2.56
CA PRO A 9 -7.76 20.84 -3.54
C PRO A 9 -6.60 21.59 -4.20
N GLY A 10 -5.40 21.00 -4.27
CA GLY A 10 -4.26 21.72 -4.86
C GLY A 10 -2.91 21.00 -4.77
N ALA A 11 -1.87 21.83 -4.90
CA ALA A 11 -0.46 21.46 -4.78
C ALA A 11 -0.08 21.20 -3.29
N PRO A 12 1.14 20.69 -2.97
CA PRO A 12 1.49 20.29 -1.61
C PRO A 12 1.26 21.35 -0.52
N GLU A 13 1.39 22.62 -0.84
CA GLU A 13 1.31 23.75 0.08
C GLU A 13 -0.09 23.95 0.70
N VAL A 14 -1.12 23.28 0.17
CA VAL A 14 -2.47 23.29 0.75
C VAL A 14 -2.58 22.42 2.01
N LEU A 15 -1.56 21.63 2.32
CA LEU A 15 -1.44 20.87 3.56
C LEU A 15 -0.96 21.82 4.66
N GLN A 16 -1.83 22.13 5.62
CA GLN A 16 -1.53 23.07 6.69
C GLN A 16 -1.89 22.51 8.06
N ILE A 17 -1.11 22.84 9.06
CA ILE A 17 -1.37 22.44 10.44
C ILE A 17 -2.53 23.28 10.98
N GLN A 18 -3.50 22.59 11.58
CA GLN A 18 -4.62 23.23 12.28
C GLN A 18 -4.94 22.49 13.58
N GLU A 19 -5.47 23.25 14.55
CA GLU A 19 -6.02 22.66 15.77
C GLU A 19 -7.40 22.03 15.47
N ARG A 20 -7.60 20.83 16.03
CA ARG A 20 -8.84 20.06 15.94
C ARG A 20 -9.20 19.51 17.32
N GLU A 21 -10.45 19.20 17.51
CA GLU A 21 -10.88 18.43 18.70
C GLU A 21 -10.31 17.01 18.63
N ILE A 22 -9.98 16.45 19.78
CA ILE A 22 -9.62 15.03 19.87
C ILE A 22 -10.89 14.21 19.66
N PRO A 23 -10.95 13.32 18.67
CA PRO A 23 -12.15 12.54 18.41
C PRO A 23 -12.37 11.49 19.50
N GLN A 24 -13.63 11.18 19.78
CA GLN A 24 -14.02 10.18 20.77
C GLN A 24 -14.31 8.84 20.09
N PRO A 25 -13.77 7.71 20.59
CA PRO A 25 -13.98 6.40 19.98
C PRO A 25 -15.42 5.93 20.14
N ALA A 26 -16.08 5.58 19.02
CA ALA A 26 -17.37 4.92 19.02
C ALA A 26 -17.24 3.48 19.55
N ARG A 27 -18.38 2.78 19.72
CA ARG A 27 -18.45 1.47 20.39
C ARG A 27 -17.42 0.43 19.90
N SER A 28 -17.09 0.39 18.60
CA SER A 28 -16.18 -0.58 17.99
C SER A 28 -14.81 0.01 17.63
N GLU A 29 -14.52 1.22 18.08
CA GLU A 29 -13.33 1.96 17.72
C GLU A 29 -12.33 2.06 18.86
N VAL A 30 -11.09 2.32 18.48
CA VAL A 30 -10.01 2.70 19.39
C VAL A 30 -9.50 4.08 18.99
N LEU A 31 -9.11 4.87 19.97
CA LEU A 31 -8.35 6.11 19.76
C LEU A 31 -6.86 5.77 19.84
N ILE A 32 -6.13 6.03 18.77
CA ILE A 32 -4.68 5.79 18.70
C ILE A 32 -3.97 7.12 18.85
N LYS A 33 -3.07 7.23 19.83
CA LYS A 33 -2.06 8.27 19.89
C LYS A 33 -1.02 7.94 18.83
N VAL A 34 -0.96 8.75 17.77
CA VAL A 34 -0.19 8.46 16.55
C VAL A 34 1.27 8.86 16.73
N TYR A 35 2.18 7.93 16.56
CA TYR A 35 3.63 8.16 16.57
C TYR A 35 4.19 8.29 15.15
N ALA A 36 3.60 7.58 14.20
CA ALA A 36 3.98 7.62 12.80
C ALA A 36 2.79 7.37 11.87
N ALA A 37 2.80 8.00 10.70
CA ALA A 37 1.82 7.80 9.62
C ALA A 37 2.53 7.55 8.28
N GLY A 38 2.05 6.59 7.51
CA GLY A 38 2.57 6.31 6.17
C GLY A 38 1.97 7.25 5.12
N VAL A 39 2.82 7.74 4.21
CA VAL A 39 2.38 8.51 3.03
C VAL A 39 2.09 7.55 1.88
N ASN A 40 0.93 7.72 1.25
CA ASN A 40 0.46 6.88 0.16
C ASN A 40 -0.01 7.71 -1.05
N ARG A 41 0.02 7.13 -2.23
CA ARG A 41 -0.44 7.80 -3.46
C ARG A 41 -1.91 8.27 -3.37
N PRO A 42 -2.84 7.51 -2.76
CA PRO A 42 -4.20 7.98 -2.52
C PRO A 42 -4.30 9.27 -1.67
N ASP A 43 -3.38 9.52 -0.72
CA ASP A 43 -3.35 10.76 0.07
C ASP A 43 -3.09 11.96 -0.84
N VAL A 44 -2.17 11.80 -1.81
CA VAL A 44 -1.90 12.80 -2.86
C VAL A 44 -3.14 13.02 -3.75
N PHE A 45 -3.83 11.96 -4.13
CA PHE A 45 -5.06 12.07 -4.91
C PHE A 45 -6.19 12.73 -4.13
N GLN A 46 -6.32 12.45 -2.83
CA GLN A 46 -7.27 13.15 -1.95
C GLN A 46 -6.94 14.63 -1.88
N ARG A 47 -5.67 14.99 -1.65
CA ARG A 47 -5.24 16.38 -1.62
C ARG A 47 -5.57 17.13 -2.93
N LYS A 48 -5.46 16.45 -4.07
CA LYS A 48 -5.81 17.00 -5.40
C LYS A 48 -7.31 17.01 -5.71
N GLY A 49 -8.16 16.52 -4.80
CA GLY A 49 -9.61 16.41 -4.99
C GLY A 49 -10.07 15.25 -5.89
N ASN A 50 -9.16 14.34 -6.27
CA ASN A 50 -9.42 13.24 -7.20
C ASN A 50 -9.77 11.90 -6.52
N TYR A 51 -9.71 11.83 -5.20
CA TYR A 51 -10.00 10.61 -4.43
C TYR A 51 -10.64 10.97 -3.08
N PRO A 52 -11.94 11.31 -3.07
CA PRO A 52 -12.62 11.73 -1.85
C PRO A 52 -12.68 10.60 -0.81
N PRO A 53 -12.58 10.94 0.49
CA PRO A 53 -12.78 9.97 1.57
C PRO A 53 -14.22 9.43 1.56
N PRO A 54 -14.43 8.19 2.04
CA PRO A 54 -15.77 7.68 2.25
C PRO A 54 -16.51 8.44 3.35
N ALA A 55 -17.83 8.35 3.34
CA ALA A 55 -18.66 8.91 4.41
C ALA A 55 -18.23 8.35 5.77
N GLY A 56 -18.20 9.23 6.80
CA GLY A 56 -17.77 8.89 8.15
C GLY A 56 -16.25 8.97 8.40
N ALA A 57 -15.42 9.05 7.36
CA ALA A 57 -14.00 9.35 7.52
C ALA A 57 -13.76 10.86 7.57
N PRO A 58 -12.67 11.33 8.22
CA PRO A 58 -12.28 12.74 8.14
C PRO A 58 -12.12 13.20 6.67
N GLN A 59 -12.81 14.28 6.31
CA GLN A 59 -12.88 14.69 4.90
C GLN A 59 -11.65 15.48 4.45
N ASP A 60 -11.04 16.20 5.39
CA ASP A 60 -9.95 17.13 5.15
C ASP A 60 -8.61 16.72 5.78
N ILE A 61 -8.58 15.67 6.62
CA ILE A 61 -7.35 15.12 7.20
C ILE A 61 -7.00 13.84 6.46
N PRO A 62 -5.91 13.81 5.65
CA PRO A 62 -5.46 12.60 4.96
C PRO A 62 -4.79 11.60 5.90
N GLY A 63 -4.25 10.51 5.34
CA GLY A 63 -3.52 9.48 6.06
C GLY A 63 -4.33 8.19 6.20
N LEU A 64 -3.90 7.15 5.48
CA LEU A 64 -4.59 5.87 5.38
C LEU A 64 -4.01 4.79 6.30
N GLU A 65 -2.90 5.08 6.97
CA GLU A 65 -2.25 4.14 7.89
C GLU A 65 -1.48 4.87 8.96
N VAL A 66 -1.47 4.29 10.15
CA VAL A 66 -0.74 4.80 11.31
C VAL A 66 -0.12 3.67 12.12
N ALA A 67 0.87 4.02 12.94
CA ALA A 67 1.29 3.23 14.08
C ALA A 67 1.41 4.11 15.33
N GLY A 68 1.06 3.54 16.47
CA GLY A 68 1.04 4.28 17.72
C GLY A 68 0.59 3.42 18.89
N VAL A 69 0.09 4.09 19.90
CA VAL A 69 -0.37 3.48 21.15
C VAL A 69 -1.86 3.75 21.32
N ILE A 70 -2.63 2.74 21.70
CA ILE A 70 -4.05 2.91 22.04
C ILE A 70 -4.15 3.77 23.29
N GLU A 71 -4.82 4.91 23.19
CA GLU A 71 -5.10 5.84 24.29
C GLU A 71 -6.44 5.51 24.96
N GLU A 72 -7.49 5.30 24.15
CA GLU A 72 -8.83 4.97 24.61
C GLU A 72 -9.46 3.88 23.76
N ILE A 73 -10.42 3.17 24.33
CA ILE A 73 -11.21 2.14 23.64
C ILE A 73 -12.71 2.41 23.78
N GLY A 74 -13.46 2.18 22.72
CA GLY A 74 -14.92 2.21 22.76
C GLY A 74 -15.51 1.06 23.56
N ALA A 75 -16.72 1.23 24.11
CA ALA A 75 -17.36 0.32 25.06
C ALA A 75 -17.57 -1.14 24.57
N GLY A 76 -17.52 -1.40 23.27
CA GLY A 76 -17.68 -2.74 22.68
C GLY A 76 -16.38 -3.39 22.22
N VAL A 77 -15.23 -2.74 22.44
CA VAL A 77 -13.94 -3.27 22.02
C VAL A 77 -13.48 -4.39 22.94
N ALA A 78 -13.07 -5.51 22.34
CA ALA A 78 -12.46 -6.64 23.02
C ALA A 78 -11.10 -6.96 22.37
N GLY A 79 -10.16 -7.49 23.17
CA GLY A 79 -8.83 -7.91 22.68
C GLY A 79 -7.80 -6.79 22.59
N TRP A 80 -8.17 -5.56 22.88
CA TRP A 80 -7.30 -4.40 22.99
C TRP A 80 -7.52 -3.64 24.30
N LYS A 81 -6.49 -2.94 24.77
CA LYS A 81 -6.54 -2.08 25.95
C LYS A 81 -5.67 -0.83 25.76
N PRO A 82 -5.92 0.25 26.50
CA PRO A 82 -5.02 1.39 26.55
C PRO A 82 -3.59 0.95 26.87
N GLY A 83 -2.61 1.53 26.17
CA GLY A 83 -1.20 1.19 26.23
C GLY A 83 -0.74 0.13 25.20
N ASP A 84 -1.64 -0.57 24.52
CA ASP A 84 -1.27 -1.53 23.48
C ASP A 84 -0.68 -0.80 22.25
N ARG A 85 0.42 -1.34 21.71
CA ARG A 85 1.09 -0.82 20.53
C ARG A 85 0.49 -1.44 19.27
N VAL A 86 0.00 -0.61 18.37
CA VAL A 86 -0.71 -1.06 17.18
C VAL A 86 -0.26 -0.33 15.93
N CYS A 87 -0.46 -0.98 14.78
CA CYS A 87 -0.58 -0.31 13.50
C CYS A 87 -1.96 -0.59 12.91
N ALA A 88 -2.51 0.34 12.15
CA ALA A 88 -3.88 0.26 11.68
C ALA A 88 -4.05 0.81 10.26
N LEU A 89 -4.92 0.14 9.48
CA LEU A 89 -5.44 0.66 8.22
C LEU A 89 -6.63 1.58 8.51
N LEU A 90 -6.56 2.80 8.00
CA LEU A 90 -7.57 3.84 8.17
C LEU A 90 -8.32 4.15 6.87
N ALA A 91 -9.41 4.87 6.98
CA ALA A 91 -10.09 5.48 5.82
C ALA A 91 -9.70 6.95 5.61
N GLY A 92 -8.92 7.53 6.51
CA GLY A 92 -8.45 8.90 6.58
C GLY A 92 -8.12 9.29 8.02
N GLY A 93 -7.59 10.49 8.23
CA GLY A 93 -7.34 11.03 9.57
C GLY A 93 -5.99 10.68 10.19
N GLY A 94 -5.11 9.97 9.47
CA GLY A 94 -3.83 9.52 10.02
C GLY A 94 -2.79 10.63 10.20
N TYR A 95 -2.95 11.78 9.57
CA TYR A 95 -2.01 12.91 9.69
C TYR A 95 -2.40 13.83 10.86
N ALA A 96 -2.48 13.28 12.05
CA ALA A 96 -2.84 14.01 13.28
C ALA A 96 -2.16 13.37 14.50
N GLU A 97 -2.21 14.06 15.64
CA GLU A 97 -1.73 13.51 16.92
C GLU A 97 -2.54 12.30 17.38
N TYR A 98 -3.83 12.25 17.02
CA TYR A 98 -4.74 11.15 17.36
C TYR A 98 -5.58 10.75 16.15
N ALA A 99 -5.81 9.46 16.00
CA ALA A 99 -6.65 8.92 14.94
C ALA A 99 -7.61 7.85 15.48
N LEU A 100 -8.83 7.80 14.95
CA LEU A 100 -9.76 6.71 15.20
C LEU A 100 -9.50 5.55 14.24
N ALA A 101 -9.53 4.35 14.77
CA ALA A 101 -9.49 3.11 13.99
C ALA A 101 -10.57 2.14 14.47
N GLN A 102 -11.16 1.38 13.54
CA GLN A 102 -11.94 0.22 13.94
C GLN A 102 -11.01 -0.77 14.64
N ALA A 103 -11.35 -1.21 15.83
CA ALA A 103 -10.54 -2.15 16.63
C ALA A 103 -10.17 -3.41 15.85
N ALA A 104 -11.08 -3.89 14.99
CA ALA A 104 -10.88 -5.05 14.13
C ALA A 104 -9.94 -4.80 12.93
N HIS A 105 -9.54 -3.55 12.66
CA HIS A 105 -8.55 -3.21 11.62
C HIS A 105 -7.14 -2.98 12.19
N CYS A 106 -6.99 -3.08 13.50
CA CYS A 106 -5.71 -2.95 14.18
C CYS A 106 -4.95 -4.28 14.17
N LEU A 107 -3.64 -4.16 14.01
CA LEU A 107 -2.69 -5.25 14.12
C LEU A 107 -1.66 -4.89 15.19
N PRO A 108 -1.15 -5.85 15.97
CA PRO A 108 -0.09 -5.54 16.93
C PRO A 108 1.17 -5.09 16.19
N VAL A 109 1.91 -4.15 16.73
CA VAL A 109 3.25 -3.83 16.22
C VAL A 109 4.07 -5.13 16.25
N PRO A 110 4.73 -5.55 15.14
CA PRO A 110 5.51 -6.78 15.13
C PRO A 110 6.62 -6.76 16.20
N GLY A 111 6.84 -7.88 16.89
CA GLY A 111 7.68 -7.94 18.09
C GLY A 111 9.17 -7.56 17.94
N GLY A 112 9.67 -7.38 16.72
CA GLY A 112 10.99 -6.80 16.45
C GLY A 112 10.98 -5.28 16.31
N PHE A 113 9.80 -4.63 16.26
CA PHE A 113 9.63 -3.19 16.00
C PHE A 113 9.20 -2.42 17.25
N ASP A 114 8.95 -3.08 18.36
CA ASP A 114 8.58 -2.48 19.64
C ASP A 114 9.77 -2.05 20.49
N ARG A 115 10.99 -2.56 20.17
CA ARG A 115 12.24 -2.12 20.76
C ARG A 115 12.68 -0.84 20.05
N ASP A 116 13.04 0.18 20.79
CA ASP A 116 13.58 1.46 20.28
C ASP A 116 12.58 2.42 19.60
N GLY A 117 11.26 2.27 19.82
CA GLY A 117 10.27 3.22 19.28
C GLY A 117 10.11 3.19 17.76
N ARG A 118 10.34 2.05 17.09
CA ARG A 118 10.32 1.89 15.63
C ARG A 118 8.91 1.91 15.04
N PHE A 119 8.12 2.91 15.42
CA PHE A 119 6.78 3.10 14.87
C PHE A 119 6.79 3.44 13.36
N ALA A 120 7.90 3.97 12.84
CA ALA A 120 8.04 4.26 11.41
C ALA A 120 7.88 3.00 10.56
N GLU A 121 8.55 1.90 10.93
CA GLU A 121 8.43 0.64 10.22
C GLU A 121 7.03 0.05 10.37
N ALA A 122 6.44 0.11 11.56
CA ALA A 122 5.08 -0.37 11.79
C ALA A 122 4.03 0.41 11.00
N ALA A 123 4.19 1.74 10.89
CA ALA A 123 3.30 2.60 10.11
C ALA A 123 3.41 2.39 8.59
N SER A 124 4.46 1.74 8.11
CA SER A 124 4.67 1.46 6.69
C SER A 124 3.96 0.21 6.18
N LEU A 125 3.35 -0.57 7.09
CA LEU A 125 2.83 -1.89 6.80
C LEU A 125 1.35 -1.92 6.36
N PRO A 126 0.39 -1.24 7.04
CA PRO A 126 -1.02 -1.52 6.83
C PRO A 126 -1.48 -1.34 5.38
N GLU A 127 -1.27 -0.17 4.77
CA GLU A 127 -1.77 0.09 3.42
C GLU A 127 -1.15 -0.85 2.39
N THR A 128 0.16 -1.11 2.48
CA THR A 128 0.86 -1.95 1.51
C THR A 128 0.57 -3.43 1.69
N VAL A 129 0.58 -3.91 2.94
CA VAL A 129 0.32 -5.32 3.24
C VAL A 129 -1.13 -5.70 2.92
N PHE A 130 -2.10 -4.86 3.31
CA PHE A 130 -3.51 -5.12 3.01
C PHE A 130 -3.76 -5.12 1.49
N THR A 131 -3.19 -4.16 0.78
CA THR A 131 -3.31 -4.09 -0.67
C THR A 131 -2.69 -5.30 -1.36
N VAL A 132 -1.45 -5.65 -1.00
CA VAL A 132 -0.75 -6.79 -1.61
C VAL A 132 -1.42 -8.11 -1.26
N TRP A 133 -1.75 -8.35 0.02
CA TRP A 133 -2.38 -9.60 0.43
C TRP A 133 -3.70 -9.83 -0.28
N HIS A 134 -4.56 -8.80 -0.28
CA HIS A 134 -5.86 -8.91 -0.96
C HIS A 134 -5.72 -9.13 -2.47
N ASN A 135 -4.83 -8.42 -3.14
CA ASN A 135 -4.77 -8.45 -4.60
C ASN A 135 -3.90 -9.58 -5.15
N VAL A 136 -2.76 -9.87 -4.54
CA VAL A 136 -1.84 -10.90 -5.03
C VAL A 136 -2.27 -12.30 -4.57
N PHE A 137 -2.61 -12.44 -3.26
CA PHE A 137 -2.85 -13.76 -2.68
C PHE A 137 -4.31 -14.17 -2.67
N GLN A 138 -5.26 -13.24 -2.38
CA GLN A 138 -6.68 -13.60 -2.39
C GLN A 138 -7.28 -13.51 -3.81
N ARG A 139 -7.08 -12.40 -4.55
CA ARG A 139 -7.62 -12.24 -5.91
C ARG A 139 -6.76 -12.93 -6.97
N GLY A 140 -5.46 -12.66 -6.96
CA GLY A 140 -4.49 -13.26 -7.87
C GLY A 140 -4.22 -14.73 -7.57
N ARG A 141 -4.53 -15.20 -6.35
CA ARG A 141 -4.34 -16.58 -5.91
C ARG A 141 -2.94 -17.11 -6.22
N LEU A 142 -1.93 -16.24 -6.02
CA LEU A 142 -0.54 -16.59 -6.26
C LEU A 142 -0.13 -17.82 -5.44
N GLN A 143 0.48 -18.81 -6.10
CA GLN A 143 0.94 -20.05 -5.52
C GLN A 143 2.48 -20.15 -5.57
N ALA A 144 3.04 -21.00 -4.69
CA ALA A 144 4.46 -21.31 -4.74
C ALA A 144 4.86 -21.89 -6.12
N GLY A 145 6.00 -21.45 -6.64
CA GLY A 145 6.51 -21.83 -7.96
C GLY A 145 5.95 -21.01 -9.13
N GLU A 146 4.86 -20.30 -8.97
CA GLU A 146 4.32 -19.42 -10.01
C GLU A 146 5.20 -18.18 -10.27
N ARG A 147 5.05 -17.60 -11.45
CA ARG A 147 5.74 -16.39 -11.92
C ARG A 147 4.87 -15.18 -11.68
N PHE A 148 5.32 -14.32 -10.82
CA PHE A 148 4.62 -13.10 -10.43
C PHE A 148 5.32 -11.87 -11.00
N LEU A 149 4.58 -11.01 -11.70
CA LEU A 149 5.06 -9.72 -12.17
C LEU A 149 4.35 -8.61 -11.40
N VAL A 150 5.14 -7.70 -10.82
CA VAL A 150 4.62 -6.45 -10.23
C VAL A 150 5.19 -5.24 -10.95
N HIS A 151 4.35 -4.36 -11.48
CA HIS A 151 4.78 -3.10 -12.02
C HIS A 151 5.05 -2.07 -10.92
N GLY A 152 6.15 -1.31 -11.04
CA GLY A 152 6.54 -0.32 -10.03
C GLY A 152 7.18 -0.94 -8.78
N GLY A 153 8.11 -1.86 -8.95
CA GLY A 153 8.77 -2.64 -7.88
C GLY A 153 9.42 -1.82 -6.78
N SER A 154 9.89 -0.61 -7.07
CA SER A 154 10.52 0.27 -6.06
C SER A 154 9.53 1.05 -5.19
N SER A 155 8.21 1.00 -5.49
CA SER A 155 7.18 1.63 -4.66
C SER A 155 6.94 0.85 -3.36
N GLY A 156 6.24 1.47 -2.39
CA GLY A 156 5.84 0.77 -1.16
C GLY A 156 5.05 -0.52 -1.43
N ILE A 157 4.14 -0.51 -2.40
CA ILE A 157 3.42 -1.70 -2.85
C ILE A 157 4.38 -2.71 -3.48
N GLY A 158 5.27 -2.25 -4.38
CA GLY A 158 6.20 -3.12 -5.10
C GLY A 158 7.15 -3.86 -4.17
N ILE A 159 7.82 -3.17 -3.25
CA ILE A 159 8.75 -3.79 -2.30
C ILE A 159 8.06 -4.79 -1.37
N THR A 160 6.80 -4.50 -0.97
CA THR A 160 5.98 -5.42 -0.18
C THR A 160 5.61 -6.65 -1.00
N ALA A 161 5.17 -6.46 -2.24
CA ALA A 161 4.79 -7.53 -3.14
C ALA A 161 5.97 -8.46 -3.48
N ILE A 162 7.15 -7.90 -3.78
CA ILE A 162 8.38 -8.66 -4.05
C ILE A 162 8.70 -9.57 -2.86
N GLN A 163 8.82 -9.00 -1.67
CA GLN A 163 9.25 -9.74 -0.49
C GLN A 163 8.23 -10.81 -0.07
N LEU A 164 6.93 -10.48 -0.06
CA LEU A 164 5.89 -11.46 0.28
C LEU A 164 5.81 -12.57 -0.77
N ALA A 165 5.83 -12.26 -2.06
CA ALA A 165 5.80 -13.28 -3.10
C ALA A 165 7.03 -14.23 -2.99
N LYS A 166 8.21 -13.71 -2.71
CA LYS A 166 9.42 -14.54 -2.45
C LYS A 166 9.26 -15.38 -1.19
N ALA A 167 8.75 -14.81 -0.10
CA ALA A 167 8.55 -15.56 1.15
C ALA A 167 7.55 -16.73 0.98
N PHE A 168 6.59 -16.59 0.05
CA PHE A 168 5.63 -17.63 -0.31
C PHE A 168 6.06 -18.49 -1.51
N GLY A 169 7.34 -18.41 -1.94
CA GLY A 169 7.96 -19.33 -2.89
C GLY A 169 7.70 -19.04 -4.38
N ALA A 170 7.25 -17.83 -4.73
CA ALA A 170 7.06 -17.43 -6.13
C ALA A 170 8.39 -17.02 -6.79
N LYS A 171 8.43 -17.06 -8.14
CA LYS A 171 9.42 -16.36 -8.97
C LYS A 171 8.92 -14.95 -9.22
N VAL A 172 9.74 -13.94 -8.93
CA VAL A 172 9.30 -12.54 -8.93
C VAL A 172 9.99 -11.74 -10.00
N PHE A 173 9.19 -11.13 -10.86
CA PHE A 173 9.60 -10.17 -11.87
C PHE A 173 9.05 -8.79 -11.53
N THR A 174 9.78 -7.75 -11.89
CA THR A 174 9.30 -6.38 -11.65
C THR A 174 9.78 -5.38 -12.70
N THR A 175 9.11 -4.24 -12.76
CA THR A 175 9.55 -3.08 -13.54
C THR A 175 9.88 -1.92 -12.61
N ALA A 176 10.95 -1.20 -12.89
CA ALA A 176 11.36 0.00 -12.16
C ALA A 176 11.91 1.07 -13.13
N GLY A 177 12.12 2.29 -12.64
CA GLY A 177 12.39 3.44 -13.49
C GLY A 177 13.86 3.85 -13.60
N SER A 178 14.79 3.09 -13.01
CA SER A 178 16.25 3.29 -13.15
C SER A 178 17.01 2.01 -12.81
N ALA A 179 18.29 1.95 -13.16
CA ALA A 179 19.15 0.82 -12.83
C ALA A 179 19.31 0.64 -11.32
N GLU A 180 19.44 1.73 -10.56
CA GLU A 180 19.56 1.70 -9.09
C GLU A 180 18.29 1.16 -8.45
N LYS A 181 17.11 1.53 -8.97
CA LYS A 181 15.82 0.99 -8.49
C LYS A 181 15.66 -0.48 -8.84
N CYS A 182 16.14 -0.92 -10.00
CA CYS A 182 16.16 -2.33 -10.35
C CYS A 182 17.07 -3.12 -9.40
N ALA A 183 18.28 -2.67 -9.15
CA ALA A 183 19.20 -3.30 -8.20
C ALA A 183 18.60 -3.38 -6.77
N ALA A 184 17.91 -2.32 -6.31
CA ALA A 184 17.21 -2.36 -5.05
C ALA A 184 16.09 -3.42 -5.00
N CYS A 185 15.32 -3.58 -6.09
CA CYS A 185 14.30 -4.63 -6.18
C CYS A 185 14.91 -6.04 -6.15
N GLU A 186 16.04 -6.26 -6.83
CA GLU A 186 16.75 -7.53 -6.83
C GLU A 186 17.32 -7.86 -5.44
N ALA A 187 17.88 -6.87 -4.74
CA ALA A 187 18.33 -7.04 -3.37
C ALA A 187 17.19 -7.40 -2.39
N LEU A 188 15.94 -7.05 -2.71
CA LEU A 188 14.74 -7.42 -1.96
C LEU A 188 14.14 -8.76 -2.40
N GLY A 189 14.73 -9.44 -3.40
CA GLY A 189 14.35 -10.77 -3.82
C GLY A 189 13.67 -10.87 -5.19
N ALA A 190 13.61 -9.82 -6.00
CA ALA A 190 13.16 -9.96 -7.37
C ALA A 190 14.18 -10.78 -8.18
N ASP A 191 13.67 -11.77 -8.93
CA ASP A 191 14.53 -12.61 -9.79
C ASP A 191 14.94 -11.88 -11.08
N ILE A 192 14.07 -10.99 -11.57
CA ILE A 192 14.33 -10.13 -12.74
C ILE A 192 13.72 -8.76 -12.48
N SER A 193 14.53 -7.72 -12.60
CA SER A 193 14.08 -6.33 -12.54
C SER A 193 14.35 -5.63 -13.88
N ILE A 194 13.34 -4.98 -14.46
CA ILE A 194 13.39 -4.41 -15.78
C ILE A 194 13.27 -2.89 -15.70
N ASN A 195 14.27 -2.17 -16.17
CA ASN A 195 14.19 -0.74 -16.32
C ASN A 195 13.32 -0.38 -17.54
N TYR A 196 12.06 -0.03 -17.28
CA TYR A 196 11.06 0.27 -18.31
C TYR A 196 11.39 1.50 -19.19
N LYS A 197 12.42 2.28 -18.84
CA LYS A 197 12.89 3.38 -19.67
C LYS A 197 13.86 2.95 -20.77
N THR A 198 14.50 1.77 -20.61
CA THR A 198 15.53 1.27 -21.51
C THR A 198 15.21 -0.08 -22.13
N ALA A 199 14.22 -0.80 -21.59
CA ALA A 199 13.83 -2.12 -22.08
C ALA A 199 12.31 -2.32 -22.02
N ASP A 200 11.79 -3.07 -22.97
CA ASP A 200 10.38 -3.49 -22.97
C ASP A 200 10.21 -4.75 -22.15
N PHE A 201 9.40 -4.67 -21.10
CA PHE A 201 9.18 -5.81 -20.21
C PHE A 201 8.48 -6.99 -20.90
N GLU A 202 7.66 -6.76 -21.92
CA GLU A 202 7.03 -7.82 -22.68
C GLU A 202 8.08 -8.61 -23.47
N GLU A 203 9.03 -7.92 -24.10
CA GLU A 203 10.09 -8.58 -24.86
C GLU A 203 11.02 -9.39 -23.93
N VAL A 204 11.43 -8.79 -22.80
CA VAL A 204 12.34 -9.43 -21.84
C VAL A 204 11.70 -10.70 -21.22
N LEU A 205 10.40 -10.67 -20.96
CA LEU A 205 9.69 -11.77 -20.29
C LEU A 205 8.92 -12.69 -21.24
N ARG A 206 9.01 -12.50 -22.57
CA ARG A 206 8.22 -13.21 -23.59
C ARG A 206 8.25 -14.73 -23.42
N GLU A 207 9.44 -15.31 -23.30
CA GLU A 207 9.64 -16.76 -23.18
C GLU A 207 9.30 -17.28 -21.77
N LEU A 208 9.33 -16.41 -20.78
CA LEU A 208 9.02 -16.77 -19.41
C LEU A 208 7.52 -16.72 -19.14
N GLY A 209 6.86 -15.68 -19.60
CA GLY A 209 5.47 -15.38 -19.24
C GLY A 209 5.28 -15.05 -17.76
N ALA A 210 4.06 -14.74 -17.36
CA ALA A 210 3.66 -14.53 -15.99
C ALA A 210 2.36 -15.29 -15.67
N ASP A 211 2.24 -15.80 -14.46
CA ASP A 211 1.03 -16.47 -13.98
C ASP A 211 0.11 -15.45 -13.27
N VAL A 212 0.69 -14.49 -12.52
CA VAL A 212 -0.02 -13.40 -11.87
C VAL A 212 0.68 -12.07 -12.17
N ILE A 213 -0.10 -11.06 -12.56
CA ILE A 213 0.39 -9.70 -12.77
C ILE A 213 -0.38 -8.74 -11.86
N LEU A 214 0.34 -7.96 -11.04
CA LEU A 214 -0.19 -6.83 -10.28
C LEU A 214 0.11 -5.54 -11.03
N ASP A 215 -0.93 -4.87 -11.52
CA ASP A 215 -0.80 -3.65 -12.31
C ASP A 215 -1.36 -2.43 -11.58
N MET A 216 -0.53 -1.41 -11.45
CA MET A 216 -0.89 -0.08 -10.97
C MET A 216 -0.66 1.00 -12.05
N VAL A 217 -0.20 0.61 -13.23
CA VAL A 217 0.20 1.51 -14.32
C VAL A 217 -0.93 1.71 -15.33
N GLY A 218 -1.52 0.63 -15.83
CA GLY A 218 -2.58 0.69 -16.84
C GLY A 218 -2.09 1.19 -18.20
N GLY A 219 -2.96 1.82 -18.98
CA GLY A 219 -2.66 2.41 -20.28
C GLY A 219 -2.06 1.39 -21.26
N ASP A 220 -0.90 1.72 -21.84
CA ASP A 220 -0.14 0.89 -22.77
C ASP A 220 0.40 -0.42 -22.20
N TYR A 221 0.36 -0.61 -20.87
CA TYR A 221 0.74 -1.87 -20.24
C TYR A 221 -0.35 -2.94 -20.37
N ILE A 222 -1.61 -2.56 -20.51
CA ILE A 222 -2.76 -3.48 -20.56
C ILE A 222 -2.60 -4.55 -21.65
N PRO A 223 -2.44 -4.19 -22.96
CA PRO A 223 -2.30 -5.19 -24.01
C PRO A 223 -1.05 -6.08 -23.82
N LYS A 224 0.08 -5.50 -23.36
CA LYS A 224 1.30 -6.24 -23.08
C LYS A 224 1.11 -7.27 -21.96
N ASN A 225 0.43 -6.88 -20.87
CA ASN A 225 0.11 -7.76 -19.77
C ASN A 225 -0.75 -8.96 -20.23
N LEU A 226 -1.76 -8.74 -21.07
CA LEU A 226 -2.60 -9.81 -21.60
C LEU A 226 -1.81 -10.79 -22.48
N ARG A 227 -0.90 -10.28 -23.32
CA ARG A 227 -0.02 -11.10 -24.15
C ARG A 227 0.97 -11.91 -23.33
N LEU A 228 1.52 -11.30 -22.26
CA LEU A 228 2.52 -11.91 -21.39
C LEU A 228 1.95 -12.98 -20.46
N LEU A 229 0.67 -12.85 -20.05
CA LEU A 229 0.03 -13.85 -19.20
C LEU A 229 0.03 -15.23 -19.84
N ARG A 230 0.37 -16.23 -19.06
CA ARG A 230 0.27 -17.67 -19.40
C ARG A 230 -1.20 -18.12 -19.36
N GLU A 231 -1.47 -19.35 -19.76
CA GLU A 231 -2.79 -19.96 -19.60
C GLU A 231 -3.22 -19.94 -18.12
N GLU A 232 -4.50 -19.72 -17.84
CA GLU A 232 -5.09 -19.54 -16.50
C GLU A 232 -4.51 -18.33 -15.75
N GLY A 233 -3.81 -17.42 -16.44
CA GLY A 233 -3.17 -16.25 -15.86
C GLY A 233 -4.15 -15.24 -15.27
N ARG A 234 -3.66 -14.46 -14.29
CA ARG A 234 -4.48 -13.49 -13.54
C ARG A 234 -3.84 -12.10 -13.62
N LEU A 235 -4.60 -11.12 -14.13
CA LEU A 235 -4.26 -9.72 -14.15
C LEU A 235 -5.09 -8.98 -13.11
N VAL A 236 -4.45 -8.37 -12.14
CA VAL A 236 -5.10 -7.65 -11.06
C VAL A 236 -4.72 -6.18 -11.08
N PHE A 237 -5.70 -5.32 -11.32
CA PHE A 237 -5.52 -3.86 -11.28
C PHE A 237 -5.78 -3.32 -9.88
N ILE A 238 -4.88 -2.45 -9.41
CA ILE A 238 -5.06 -1.67 -8.17
C ILE A 238 -5.02 -0.16 -8.43
N ASN A 239 -4.55 0.24 -9.59
CA ASN A 239 -4.55 1.61 -10.09
C ASN A 239 -4.34 1.61 -11.61
N THR A 240 -4.53 2.76 -12.25
CA THR A 240 -4.24 3.01 -13.67
C THR A 240 -3.58 4.38 -13.82
N MET A 241 -2.35 4.52 -13.32
CA MET A 241 -1.63 5.82 -13.26
C MET A 241 -1.42 6.46 -14.65
N LYS A 242 -1.26 5.65 -15.70
CA LYS A 242 -1.21 6.09 -17.10
C LYS A 242 -2.60 6.18 -17.77
N GLY A 243 -3.66 5.98 -16.99
CA GLY A 243 -5.06 5.99 -17.44
C GLY A 243 -5.64 4.58 -17.62
N GLY A 244 -6.98 4.50 -17.51
CA GLY A 244 -7.73 3.25 -17.71
C GLY A 244 -8.05 2.94 -19.18
N LYS A 245 -7.58 3.75 -20.12
CA LYS A 245 -7.80 3.58 -21.55
C LYS A 245 -6.50 3.31 -22.27
N VAL A 246 -6.48 2.34 -23.15
CA VAL A 246 -5.36 2.12 -24.07
C VAL A 246 -5.35 3.24 -25.12
N LYS A 247 -4.19 3.87 -25.29
CA LYS A 247 -3.98 4.92 -26.29
C LYS A 247 -2.85 4.47 -27.24
N GLY A 248 -3.00 4.76 -28.52
CA GLY A 248 -2.00 4.44 -29.53
C GLY A 248 -2.42 3.29 -30.46
N ALA A 249 -1.43 2.71 -31.12
CA ALA A 249 -1.63 1.66 -32.16
C ALA A 249 -1.81 0.24 -31.59
N ASP A 250 -1.55 0.04 -30.28
CA ASP A 250 -1.71 -1.27 -29.65
C ASP A 250 -3.20 -1.58 -29.46
N GLU A 251 -3.66 -2.65 -30.10
CA GLU A 251 -5.01 -3.16 -29.92
C GLU A 251 -5.08 -4.09 -28.71
N VAL A 252 -6.18 -4.03 -27.98
CA VAL A 252 -6.50 -4.99 -26.92
C VAL A 252 -7.22 -6.18 -27.52
N ASP A 253 -6.53 -7.31 -27.68
CA ASP A 253 -7.17 -8.56 -28.11
C ASP A 253 -7.89 -9.25 -26.94
N PHE A 254 -9.17 -8.95 -26.75
CA PHE A 254 -10.00 -9.64 -25.76
C PHE A 254 -10.16 -11.14 -26.02
N GLY A 255 -9.90 -11.63 -27.25
CA GLY A 255 -9.86 -13.06 -27.55
C GLY A 255 -8.78 -13.81 -26.76
N LEU A 256 -7.73 -13.12 -26.31
CA LEU A 256 -6.72 -13.71 -25.43
C LEU A 256 -7.31 -14.17 -24.10
N ILE A 257 -8.29 -13.44 -23.55
CA ILE A 257 -8.96 -13.80 -22.30
C ILE A 257 -9.61 -15.18 -22.42
N MET A 258 -10.30 -15.43 -23.53
CA MET A 258 -10.94 -16.72 -23.78
C MET A 258 -9.91 -17.81 -24.10
N ARG A 259 -9.00 -17.55 -25.05
CA ARG A 259 -8.03 -18.56 -25.50
C ARG A 259 -7.10 -19.04 -24.39
N LYS A 260 -6.66 -18.13 -23.53
CA LYS A 260 -5.77 -18.44 -22.38
C LYS A 260 -6.55 -18.62 -21.06
N ARG A 261 -7.88 -18.53 -21.05
CA ARG A 261 -8.74 -18.65 -19.85
C ARG A 261 -8.31 -17.68 -18.73
N LEU A 262 -8.01 -16.43 -19.12
CA LEU A 262 -7.49 -15.43 -18.19
C LEU A 262 -8.56 -14.91 -17.23
N THR A 263 -8.14 -14.57 -16.02
CA THR A 263 -8.92 -13.74 -15.10
C THR A 263 -8.38 -12.31 -15.12
N VAL A 264 -9.22 -11.35 -15.52
CA VAL A 264 -8.91 -9.93 -15.44
C VAL A 264 -9.82 -9.31 -14.39
N THR A 265 -9.21 -8.72 -13.36
CA THR A 265 -9.94 -8.18 -12.20
C THR A 265 -9.27 -6.93 -11.64
N GLY A 266 -9.93 -6.25 -10.72
CA GLY A 266 -9.37 -5.11 -10.01
C GLY A 266 -10.04 -4.92 -8.66
N SER A 267 -9.47 -4.07 -7.82
CA SER A 267 -10.06 -3.73 -6.54
C SER A 267 -9.77 -2.30 -6.10
N THR A 268 -10.61 -1.83 -5.20
CA THR A 268 -10.36 -0.70 -4.33
C THR A 268 -10.55 -1.16 -2.89
N LEU A 269 -9.72 -0.71 -1.97
CA LEU A 269 -9.76 -1.15 -0.58
C LEU A 269 -10.42 -0.12 0.35
N ARG A 270 -10.17 1.18 0.12
CA ARG A 270 -10.58 2.25 1.03
C ARG A 270 -12.08 2.24 1.33
N ASN A 271 -12.92 2.00 0.32
CA ASN A 271 -14.39 2.03 0.40
C ASN A 271 -15.02 0.67 0.74
N ARG A 272 -14.22 -0.34 1.08
CA ARG A 272 -14.77 -1.63 1.55
C ARG A 272 -15.34 -1.47 2.94
N ASP A 273 -16.38 -2.25 3.23
CA ASP A 273 -17.03 -2.26 4.54
C ASP A 273 -16.11 -2.77 5.66
N HIS A 274 -16.51 -2.53 6.89
CA HIS A 274 -15.73 -2.90 8.06
C HIS A 274 -15.60 -4.42 8.23
N ALA A 275 -16.63 -5.19 7.89
CA ALA A 275 -16.60 -6.65 8.00
C ALA A 275 -15.56 -7.26 7.04
N PHE A 276 -15.51 -6.76 5.80
CA PHE A 276 -14.49 -7.16 4.84
C PHE A 276 -13.07 -6.86 5.34
N LYS A 277 -12.84 -5.63 5.81
CA LYS A 277 -11.52 -5.22 6.32
C LYS A 277 -11.13 -6.01 7.57
N ALA A 278 -12.08 -6.30 8.46
CA ALA A 278 -11.84 -7.12 9.65
C ALA A 278 -11.43 -8.57 9.29
N ALA A 279 -12.12 -9.18 8.32
CA ALA A 279 -11.75 -10.52 7.83
C ALA A 279 -10.36 -10.50 7.17
N LEU A 280 -10.05 -9.47 6.38
CA LEU A 280 -8.74 -9.29 5.77
C LEU A 280 -7.65 -9.08 6.83
N THR A 281 -7.92 -8.29 7.88
CA THR A 281 -7.00 -8.09 9.02
C THR A 281 -6.67 -9.41 9.72
N ALA A 282 -7.69 -10.21 9.99
CA ALA A 282 -7.50 -11.53 10.62
C ALA A 282 -6.67 -12.47 9.75
N ASP A 283 -6.90 -12.48 8.44
CA ASP A 283 -6.16 -13.29 7.48
C ASP A 283 -4.68 -12.84 7.38
N ILE A 284 -4.44 -11.54 7.31
CA ILE A 284 -3.10 -10.95 7.34
C ILE A 284 -2.36 -11.30 8.64
N ARG A 285 -3.01 -11.15 9.79
CA ARG A 285 -2.43 -11.51 11.09
C ARG A 285 -1.99 -12.97 11.13
N LYS A 286 -2.79 -13.85 10.55
CA LYS A 286 -2.52 -15.30 10.51
C LYS A 286 -1.37 -15.65 9.56
N HIS A 287 -1.27 -15.03 8.40
CA HIS A 287 -0.38 -15.46 7.33
C HIS A 287 0.83 -14.56 7.12
N VAL A 288 0.71 -13.24 7.30
CA VAL A 288 1.78 -12.27 7.02
C VAL A 288 2.59 -11.93 8.26
N TRP A 289 1.97 -11.78 9.45
CA TRP A 289 2.70 -11.45 10.68
C TRP A 289 3.80 -12.46 11.00
N PRO A 290 3.59 -13.78 10.87
CA PRO A 290 4.68 -14.75 11.06
C PRO A 290 5.86 -14.57 10.07
N VAL A 291 5.61 -14.03 8.87
CA VAL A 291 6.68 -13.74 7.88
C VAL A 291 7.53 -12.56 8.33
N LEU A 292 6.89 -11.53 8.88
CA LEU A 292 7.57 -10.37 9.50
C LEU A 292 8.40 -10.79 10.72
N GLU A 293 7.81 -11.58 11.62
CA GLU A 293 8.48 -12.05 12.84
C GLU A 293 9.70 -12.93 12.56
N LYS A 294 9.67 -13.69 11.46
CA LYS A 294 10.82 -14.48 10.97
C LYS A 294 11.85 -13.64 10.22
N GLY A 295 11.61 -12.35 10.01
CA GLY A 295 12.50 -11.45 9.27
C GLY A 295 12.59 -11.72 7.76
N LEU A 296 11.63 -12.47 7.21
CA LEU A 296 11.54 -12.77 5.78
C LEU A 296 10.91 -11.63 4.98
N PHE A 297 10.28 -10.70 5.65
CA PHE A 297 9.81 -9.43 5.11
C PHE A 297 10.29 -8.31 6.02
N LYS A 298 10.95 -7.28 5.45
CA LYS A 298 11.46 -6.12 6.16
C LYS A 298 10.93 -4.85 5.51
N PRO A 299 10.31 -3.94 6.27
CA PRO A 299 9.94 -2.63 5.76
C PRO A 299 11.16 -1.86 5.24
N VAL A 300 10.99 -1.16 4.14
CA VAL A 300 12.01 -0.28 3.56
C VAL A 300 11.50 1.15 3.66
N ILE A 301 12.12 1.95 4.52
CA ILE A 301 11.80 3.37 4.69
C ILE A 301 12.75 4.17 3.82
N ALA A 302 12.19 4.89 2.84
CA ALA A 302 12.94 5.77 1.96
C ALA A 302 13.38 7.05 2.68
N ARG A 303 12.43 7.66 3.41
CA ARG A 303 12.67 8.89 4.16
C ARG A 303 11.59 9.09 5.22
N THR A 304 11.98 9.70 6.33
CA THR A 304 11.07 10.22 7.35
C THR A 304 11.03 11.74 7.30
N PHE A 305 9.87 12.30 7.62
CA PHE A 305 9.65 13.73 7.78
C PHE A 305 8.88 13.96 9.08
N PRO A 306 9.07 15.08 9.78
CA PRO A 306 8.12 15.48 10.80
C PRO A 306 6.70 15.67 10.18
N LEU A 307 5.67 15.49 10.96
CA LEU A 307 4.29 15.62 10.48
C LEU A 307 4.01 17.04 9.93
N SER A 308 4.69 18.03 10.49
CA SER A 308 4.65 19.43 10.02
C SER A 308 5.18 19.62 8.58
N GLU A 309 6.00 18.70 8.08
CA GLU A 309 6.58 18.72 6.73
C GLU A 309 5.82 17.79 5.76
N ALA A 310 4.54 17.56 5.99
CA ALA A 310 3.72 16.69 5.12
C ALA A 310 3.66 17.18 3.67
N ALA A 311 3.81 18.47 3.42
CA ALA A 311 3.88 19.03 2.07
C ALA A 311 5.10 18.55 1.31
N GLU A 312 6.29 18.54 1.93
CA GLU A 312 7.55 18.05 1.37
C GLU A 312 7.49 16.53 1.15
N ALA A 313 6.89 15.80 2.10
CA ALA A 313 6.68 14.36 1.96
C ALA A 313 5.78 14.03 0.75
N HIS A 314 4.71 14.83 0.53
CA HIS A 314 3.86 14.70 -0.64
C HIS A 314 4.58 15.07 -1.95
N ALA A 315 5.43 16.10 -1.94
CA ALA A 315 6.26 16.45 -3.09
C ALA A 315 7.22 15.30 -3.47
N LEU A 316 7.87 14.68 -2.48
CA LEU A 316 8.71 13.49 -2.72
C LEU A 316 7.89 12.32 -3.26
N MET A 317 6.68 12.07 -2.73
CA MET A 317 5.78 11.03 -3.25
C MET A 317 5.42 11.29 -4.72
N GLU A 318 5.19 12.54 -5.12
CA GLU A 318 4.83 12.91 -6.50
C GLU A 318 5.98 12.76 -7.47
N SER A 319 7.21 13.12 -7.07
CA SER A 319 8.41 12.96 -7.90
C SER A 319 8.69 11.49 -8.23
N SER A 320 8.19 10.57 -7.40
CA SER A 320 8.52 9.13 -7.46
C SER A 320 10.02 8.84 -7.35
N ASP A 321 10.82 9.77 -6.82
CA ASP A 321 12.29 9.61 -6.69
C ASP A 321 12.68 9.02 -5.33
N HIS A 322 12.13 7.85 -5.04
CA HIS A 322 12.42 7.12 -3.80
C HIS A 322 12.27 5.61 -4.02
N VAL A 323 12.81 4.83 -3.10
CA VAL A 323 12.63 3.38 -2.99
C VAL A 323 12.03 3.08 -1.62
N GLY A 324 10.83 2.50 -1.57
CA GLY A 324 10.17 2.16 -0.32
C GLY A 324 9.15 3.18 0.14
N LYS A 325 8.93 3.27 1.45
CA LYS A 325 7.89 4.07 2.08
C LYS A 325 8.42 5.42 2.58
N ILE A 326 7.56 6.42 2.48
CA ILE A 326 7.75 7.73 3.10
C ILE A 326 6.89 7.76 4.35
N ILE A 327 7.46 8.21 5.47
CA ILE A 327 6.80 8.18 6.78
C ILE A 327 6.83 9.59 7.40
N LEU A 328 5.71 9.98 7.95
CA LEU A 328 5.57 11.16 8.80
C LEU A 328 5.73 10.73 10.26
N LEU A 329 6.59 11.40 10.99
CA LEU A 329 6.79 11.20 12.43
C LEU A 329 6.08 12.32 13.19
N ASN A 330 5.41 11.97 14.26
CA ASN A 330 4.73 12.96 15.09
C ASN A 330 5.72 13.59 16.07
N GLU A 331 6.12 14.80 15.82
CA GLU A 331 7.05 15.59 16.64
C GLU A 331 6.36 16.33 17.78
N TRP A 332 5.05 16.22 17.92
CA TRP A 332 4.27 16.94 18.93
C TRP A 332 3.99 16.11 20.19
N LEU A 333 4.54 14.89 20.28
CA LEU A 333 4.32 13.94 21.38
C LEU A 333 5.32 14.11 22.52
#